data_b69282d30a19545ff85917bce49ecb61
#
_entry.id   b69282d30a19545ff85917bce49ecb61
#
_cell.length_a   1.000
_cell.length_b   1.000
_cell.length_c   1.000
_cell.angle_alpha   90.00
_cell.angle_beta   90.00
_cell.angle_gamma   90.00
#
_symmetry.space_group_name_H-M   'P 1'
#
loop_
_entity.id
_entity.type
_entity.pdbx_description
1 polymer ?
#
loop_
_entity_poly.entity_id
_entity_poly.type
_entity_poly.pdbx_seq_one_letter_code
_entity_poly.pdbx_strand_id
1 'polypeptide(L)'
;MARRLSRDDTISNVYYNLETGFGSINDTLKKAKEQDQTINRVDVENFMRKQPNKQIRKYRGSNSYTAPFARFEYQIDIMDMKPLTKEPETKIPIKNDEPRYGLVVIDIFSKLANVVPMKEKSGPITLSAMKESFNKMGFPMSVYSDNDRAFQAGVKEFFEKEGITHVVTLTHANVVERFIRTMKNMIHDRVRFNRGS
;
A
#
# COMPACT_ATOMS: atom_id res chain seq x y z
N MET A 1 14.20 37.18 -2.99
CA MET A 1 14.06 36.47 -4.30
C MET A 1 13.88 34.96 -3.99
N ALA A 2 12.75 34.38 -4.34
CA ALA A 2 12.56 32.94 -4.17
C ALA A 2 13.49 32.17 -5.15
N ARG A 3 14.27 31.22 -4.62
CA ARG A 3 15.17 30.39 -5.42
C ARG A 3 14.32 29.52 -6.35
N ARG A 4 14.53 29.65 -7.66
CA ARG A 4 13.85 28.81 -8.65
C ARG A 4 14.26 27.36 -8.39
N LEU A 5 13.29 26.49 -8.17
CA LEU A 5 13.52 25.04 -7.97
C LEU A 5 14.19 24.44 -9.22
N SER A 6 15.08 23.50 -9.01
CA SER A 6 15.62 22.72 -10.13
C SER A 6 14.54 21.80 -10.71
N ARG A 7 14.73 21.32 -11.95
CA ARG A 7 13.80 20.34 -12.55
C ARG A 7 13.69 19.08 -11.70
N ASP A 8 14.79 18.60 -11.17
CA ASP A 8 14.83 17.42 -10.30
C ASP A 8 14.06 17.68 -9.00
N ASP A 9 14.17 18.87 -8.41
CA ASP A 9 13.38 19.25 -7.20
C ASP A 9 11.89 19.29 -7.51
N THR A 10 11.51 19.86 -8.65
CA THR A 10 10.08 19.91 -9.06
C THR A 10 9.51 18.50 -9.27
N ILE A 11 10.24 17.64 -9.98
CA ILE A 11 9.84 16.24 -10.20
C ILE A 11 9.77 15.49 -8.85
N SER A 12 10.74 15.70 -7.98
CA SER A 12 10.80 15.11 -6.65
C SER A 12 9.58 15.49 -5.79
N ASN A 13 9.25 16.77 -5.73
CA ASN A 13 8.09 17.26 -4.98
C ASN A 13 6.77 16.68 -5.50
N VAL A 14 6.62 16.55 -6.81
CA VAL A 14 5.45 15.90 -7.42
C VAL A 14 5.43 14.40 -7.14
N TYR A 15 6.56 13.73 -7.29
CA TYR A 15 6.65 12.27 -7.13
C TYR A 15 6.44 11.82 -5.69
N TYR A 16 6.91 12.60 -4.71
CA TYR A 16 6.76 12.28 -3.28
C TYR A 16 5.57 13.00 -2.61
N ASN A 17 4.70 13.65 -3.38
CA ASN A 17 3.50 14.28 -2.83
C ASN A 17 2.64 13.29 -2.06
N LEU A 18 2.07 13.70 -0.91
CA LEU A 18 1.32 12.80 -0.02
C LEU A 18 0.02 12.28 -0.64
N GLU A 19 -0.68 13.14 -1.36
CA GLU A 19 -2.02 12.85 -1.88
C GLU A 19 -1.97 12.23 -3.29
N THR A 20 -1.00 12.64 -4.08
CA THR A 20 -0.99 12.36 -5.53
C THR A 20 0.32 11.77 -6.05
N GLY A 21 1.25 11.46 -5.16
CA GLY A 21 2.59 10.97 -5.50
C GLY A 21 2.65 9.50 -5.91
N PHE A 22 3.86 9.05 -6.20
CA PHE A 22 4.19 7.69 -6.64
C PHE A 22 3.48 7.25 -7.93
N GLY A 23 3.02 8.22 -8.73
CA GLY A 23 2.35 7.96 -10.00
C GLY A 23 3.24 7.32 -11.06
N SER A 24 2.64 6.96 -12.18
CA SER A 24 3.37 6.51 -13.38
C SER A 24 4.23 7.64 -13.95
N ILE A 25 5.12 7.31 -14.91
CA ILE A 25 5.91 8.34 -15.64
C ILE A 25 4.98 9.38 -16.25
N ASN A 26 3.84 8.96 -16.84
CA ASN A 26 2.91 9.85 -17.48
C ASN A 26 2.19 10.76 -16.47
N ASP A 27 1.76 10.23 -15.34
CA ASP A 27 1.07 11.00 -14.29
C ASP A 27 2.03 12.01 -13.65
N THR A 28 3.25 11.57 -13.33
CA THR A 28 4.28 12.45 -12.78
C THR A 28 4.66 13.55 -13.78
N LEU A 29 4.81 13.21 -15.06
CA LEU A 29 5.10 14.18 -16.11
C LEU A 29 3.99 15.22 -16.25
N LYS A 30 2.72 14.78 -16.27
CA LYS A 30 1.58 15.69 -16.37
C LYS A 30 1.58 16.73 -15.25
N LYS A 31 1.72 16.26 -14.01
CA LYS A 31 1.73 17.14 -12.82
C LYS A 31 2.98 18.01 -12.71
N ALA A 32 4.15 17.48 -13.11
CA ALA A 32 5.38 18.27 -13.12
C ALA A 32 5.31 19.40 -14.14
N LYS A 33 4.69 19.17 -15.30
CA LYS A 33 4.47 20.21 -16.32
C LYS A 33 3.50 21.32 -15.88
N GLU A 34 2.61 21.06 -14.95
CA GLU A 34 1.75 22.10 -14.35
C GLU A 34 2.58 23.13 -13.55
N GLN A 35 3.73 22.70 -13.01
CA GLN A 35 4.65 23.55 -12.23
C GLN A 35 5.80 24.11 -13.09
N ASP A 36 6.35 23.31 -14.00
CA ASP A 36 7.40 23.71 -14.93
C ASP A 36 7.19 23.02 -16.30
N GLN A 37 6.74 23.78 -17.29
CA GLN A 37 6.48 23.29 -18.64
C GLN A 37 7.73 22.83 -19.39
N THR A 38 8.93 23.20 -18.92
CA THR A 38 10.19 22.78 -19.55
C THR A 38 10.58 21.34 -19.24
N ILE A 39 9.92 20.71 -18.27
CA ILE A 39 10.16 19.32 -17.90
C ILE A 39 9.65 18.41 -19.03
N ASN A 40 10.48 17.49 -19.45
CA ASN A 40 10.16 16.51 -20.47
C ASN A 40 10.13 15.08 -19.92
N ARG A 41 9.71 14.12 -20.75
CA ARG A 41 9.59 12.71 -20.35
C ARG A 41 10.94 12.12 -19.90
N VAL A 42 12.03 12.49 -20.57
CA VAL A 42 13.37 11.98 -20.27
C VAL A 42 13.82 12.42 -18.88
N ASP A 43 13.49 13.66 -18.48
CA ASP A 43 13.80 14.17 -17.14
C ASP A 43 13.13 13.30 -16.06
N VAL A 44 11.84 12.99 -16.25
CA VAL A 44 11.08 12.13 -15.33
C VAL A 44 11.60 10.70 -15.32
N GLU A 45 11.92 10.13 -16.47
CA GLU A 45 12.49 8.78 -16.58
C GLU A 45 13.86 8.70 -15.88
N ASN A 46 14.71 9.69 -16.07
CA ASN A 46 16.02 9.75 -15.43
C ASN A 46 15.90 9.92 -13.90
N PHE A 47 15.00 10.77 -13.44
CA PHE A 47 14.68 10.89 -12.02
C PHE A 47 14.23 9.55 -11.45
N MET A 48 13.25 8.91 -12.08
CA MET A 48 12.71 7.65 -11.60
C MET A 48 13.72 6.49 -11.61
N ARG A 49 14.66 6.46 -12.56
CA ARG A 49 15.75 5.45 -12.61
C ARG A 49 16.70 5.57 -11.42
N LYS A 50 16.88 6.77 -10.89
CA LYS A 50 17.72 7.01 -9.71
C LYS A 50 17.05 6.55 -8.41
N GLN A 51 15.72 6.29 -8.43
CA GLN A 51 15.01 5.87 -7.22
C GLN A 51 15.32 4.41 -6.87
N PRO A 52 15.62 4.08 -5.59
CA PRO A 52 16.10 2.76 -5.17
C PRO A 52 15.16 1.60 -5.52
N ASN A 53 13.87 1.87 -5.66
CA ASN A 53 12.84 0.86 -5.85
C ASN A 53 12.37 0.66 -7.28
N LYS A 54 12.93 1.40 -8.25
CA LYS A 54 12.62 1.19 -9.68
C LYS A 54 13.64 0.32 -10.40
N GLN A 55 13.98 -0.82 -9.81
CA GLN A 55 14.63 -1.88 -10.56
C GLN A 55 13.65 -2.40 -11.62
N ILE A 56 14.01 -2.22 -12.90
CA ILE A 56 13.29 -2.79 -14.03
C ILE A 56 13.44 -4.31 -13.94
N ARG A 57 12.50 -4.97 -13.30
CA ARG A 57 12.41 -6.44 -13.35
C ARG A 57 11.82 -6.83 -14.69
N LYS A 58 12.53 -7.65 -15.45
CA LYS A 58 11.96 -8.32 -16.62
C LYS A 58 10.66 -9.02 -16.18
N TYR A 59 9.55 -8.64 -16.79
CA TYR A 59 8.25 -9.26 -16.55
C TYR A 59 8.37 -10.75 -16.93
N ARG A 60 8.33 -11.62 -15.96
CA ARG A 60 8.06 -13.04 -16.20
C ARG A 60 6.56 -13.19 -16.13
N GLY A 61 5.94 -13.50 -17.25
CA GLY A 61 4.49 -13.73 -17.33
C GLY A 61 4.06 -14.65 -16.20
N SER A 62 3.14 -14.20 -15.36
CA SER A 62 2.48 -15.02 -14.35
C SER A 62 1.00 -15.03 -14.68
N ASN A 63 0.33 -16.15 -14.44
CA ASN A 63 -1.11 -16.23 -14.56
C ASN A 63 -1.73 -15.13 -13.70
N SER A 64 -2.52 -14.29 -14.37
CA SER A 64 -3.22 -13.19 -13.73
C SER A 64 -4.37 -13.78 -12.91
N TYR A 65 -4.34 -13.60 -11.60
CA TYR A 65 -5.49 -13.92 -10.76
C TYR A 65 -6.56 -12.83 -10.97
N THR A 66 -7.74 -13.22 -11.46
CA THR A 66 -8.81 -12.29 -11.85
C THR A 66 -10.12 -12.69 -11.20
N ALA A 67 -10.86 -11.69 -10.70
CA ALA A 67 -12.25 -11.85 -10.29
C ALA A 67 -13.19 -11.37 -11.41
N PRO A 68 -14.44 -11.87 -11.49
CA PRO A 68 -15.35 -11.54 -12.59
C PRO A 68 -15.92 -10.11 -12.52
N PHE A 69 -16.05 -9.53 -11.34
CA PHE A 69 -16.56 -8.16 -11.11
C PHE A 69 -16.09 -7.61 -9.76
N ALA A 70 -16.29 -6.33 -9.54
CA ALA A 70 -15.91 -5.65 -8.30
C ALA A 70 -16.65 -6.23 -7.08
N ARG A 71 -15.96 -6.39 -5.97
CA ARG A 71 -16.47 -6.98 -4.73
C ARG A 71 -16.85 -8.46 -4.80
N PHE A 72 -16.48 -9.14 -5.88
CA PHE A 72 -16.62 -10.59 -5.93
C PHE A 72 -15.68 -11.25 -4.94
N GLU A 73 -14.44 -10.81 -4.90
CA GLU A 73 -13.41 -11.36 -4.05
C GLU A 73 -12.46 -10.27 -3.54
N TYR A 74 -12.27 -10.28 -2.21
CA TYR A 74 -11.21 -9.51 -1.57
C TYR A 74 -10.10 -10.44 -1.08
N GLN A 75 -8.87 -9.97 -1.19
CA GLN A 75 -7.76 -10.55 -0.45
C GLN A 75 -7.39 -9.63 0.71
N ILE A 76 -7.14 -10.23 1.87
CA ILE A 76 -6.79 -9.53 3.10
C ILE A 76 -5.51 -10.09 3.69
N ASP A 77 -4.70 -9.22 4.28
CA ASP A 77 -3.49 -9.61 5.00
C ASP A 77 -3.09 -8.49 5.98
N ILE A 78 -2.27 -8.83 6.97
CA ILE A 78 -1.79 -7.88 7.98
C ILE A 78 -0.36 -7.50 7.69
N MET A 79 -0.16 -6.25 7.30
CA MET A 79 1.15 -5.67 7.09
C MET A 79 1.81 -5.33 8.43
N ASP A 80 2.98 -5.91 8.73
CA ASP A 80 3.82 -5.47 9.85
C ASP A 80 4.62 -4.23 9.46
N MET A 81 4.38 -3.14 10.17
CA MET A 81 5.03 -1.84 9.96
C MET A 81 6.22 -1.60 10.91
N LYS A 82 6.46 -2.49 11.90
CA LYS A 82 7.56 -2.35 12.86
C LYS A 82 8.93 -2.13 12.21
N PRO A 83 9.29 -2.82 11.11
CA PRO A 83 10.57 -2.59 10.45
C PRO A 83 10.69 -1.19 9.84
N LEU A 84 9.56 -0.56 9.52
CA LEU A 84 9.51 0.78 8.90
C LEU A 84 9.58 1.91 9.93
N THR A 85 9.23 1.60 11.17
CA THR A 85 9.17 2.56 12.28
C THR A 85 10.43 2.57 13.14
N LYS A 86 11.31 1.57 12.97
CA LYS A 86 12.60 1.52 13.68
C LYS A 86 13.58 2.48 13.01
N GLU A 87 14.07 3.45 13.76
CA GLU A 87 15.24 4.21 13.37
C GLU A 87 16.49 3.32 13.48
N PRO A 88 17.29 3.19 12.40
CA PRO A 88 18.48 2.34 12.42
C PRO A 88 19.55 2.84 13.40
N GLU A 89 19.55 4.12 13.74
CA GLU A 89 20.62 4.79 14.47
C GLU A 89 20.23 5.29 15.86
N THR A 90 18.95 5.45 16.14
CA THR A 90 18.49 5.88 17.44
C THR A 90 17.66 4.79 18.10
N LYS A 91 18.11 4.29 19.25
CA LYS A 91 17.35 3.35 20.09
C LYS A 91 16.15 4.02 20.78
N ILE A 92 15.54 5.03 20.16
CA ILE A 92 14.39 5.73 20.72
C ILE A 92 13.18 4.80 20.61
N PRO A 93 12.53 4.47 21.72
CA PRO A 93 11.32 3.66 21.69
C PRO A 93 10.23 4.41 20.92
N ILE A 94 9.60 3.74 19.94
CA ILE A 94 8.40 4.25 19.28
C ILE A 94 7.36 4.52 20.36
N LYS A 95 6.73 5.70 20.32
CA LYS A 95 5.65 6.04 21.25
C LYS A 95 4.57 4.97 21.20
N ASN A 96 4.06 4.57 22.38
CA ASN A 96 3.10 3.47 22.51
C ASN A 96 1.80 3.61 21.71
N ASP A 97 1.55 4.80 21.15
CA ASP A 97 0.31 5.13 20.42
C ASP A 97 0.41 5.02 18.89
N GLU A 98 1.60 4.71 18.36
CA GLU A 98 1.78 4.59 16.91
C GLU A 98 1.28 3.25 16.36
N PRO A 99 0.63 3.24 15.17
CA PRO A 99 0.20 2.00 14.56
C PRO A 99 1.42 1.15 14.17
N ARG A 100 1.40 -0.11 14.60
CA ARG A 100 2.47 -1.09 14.34
C ARG A 100 2.14 -2.04 13.22
N TYR A 101 0.87 -2.11 12.88
CA TYR A 101 0.31 -2.99 11.87
C TYR A 101 -0.64 -2.22 10.97
N GLY A 102 -0.94 -2.78 9.81
CA GLY A 102 -2.00 -2.30 8.93
C GLY A 102 -2.79 -3.48 8.39
N LEU A 103 -4.12 -3.48 8.54
CA LEU A 103 -4.96 -4.38 7.79
C LEU A 103 -5.03 -3.89 6.35
N VAL A 104 -4.61 -4.72 5.43
CA VAL A 104 -4.69 -4.45 3.99
C VAL A 104 -5.83 -5.25 3.41
N VAL A 105 -6.73 -4.58 2.72
CA VAL A 105 -7.86 -5.17 1.99
C VAL A 105 -7.74 -4.74 0.54
N ILE A 106 -7.77 -5.68 -0.41
CA ILE A 106 -7.70 -5.39 -1.85
C ILE A 106 -8.81 -6.13 -2.60
N ASP A 107 -9.55 -5.40 -3.42
CA ASP A 107 -10.50 -5.95 -4.39
C ASP A 107 -9.73 -6.52 -5.59
N ILE A 108 -9.93 -7.80 -5.85
CA ILE A 108 -9.19 -8.50 -6.91
C ILE A 108 -9.57 -8.03 -8.30
N PHE A 109 -10.79 -7.58 -8.51
CA PHE A 109 -11.22 -7.05 -9.82
C PHE A 109 -10.68 -5.64 -10.08
N SER A 110 -11.06 -4.69 -9.24
CA SER A 110 -10.75 -3.27 -9.45
C SER A 110 -9.33 -2.87 -9.04
N LYS A 111 -8.66 -3.71 -8.25
CA LYS A 111 -7.38 -3.41 -7.56
C LYS A 111 -7.49 -2.23 -6.57
N LEU A 112 -8.72 -1.81 -6.26
CA LEU A 112 -8.95 -0.87 -5.18
C LEU A 112 -8.48 -1.48 -3.87
N ALA A 113 -7.67 -0.76 -3.12
CA ALA A 113 -7.16 -1.21 -1.85
C ALA A 113 -7.43 -0.18 -0.75
N ASN A 114 -7.67 -0.68 0.46
CA ASN A 114 -7.74 0.13 1.66
C ASN A 114 -6.77 -0.43 2.70
N VAL A 115 -6.15 0.46 3.46
CA VAL A 115 -5.24 0.09 4.55
C VAL A 115 -5.73 0.77 5.81
N VAL A 116 -6.07 -0.02 6.82
CA VAL A 116 -6.50 0.47 8.13
C VAL A 116 -5.38 0.26 9.14
N PRO A 117 -4.81 1.34 9.72
CA PRO A 117 -3.77 1.23 10.73
C PRO A 117 -4.28 0.55 12.00
N MET A 118 -3.46 -0.31 12.59
CA MET A 118 -3.76 -1.04 13.82
C MET A 118 -2.60 -0.94 14.81
N LYS A 119 -2.90 -0.80 16.11
CA LYS A 119 -1.89 -0.77 17.17
C LYS A 119 -1.33 -2.16 17.45
N GLU A 120 -2.16 -3.17 17.40
CA GLU A 120 -1.78 -4.56 17.66
C GLU A 120 -2.48 -5.52 16.72
N LYS A 121 -1.96 -6.74 16.65
CA LYS A 121 -2.48 -7.84 15.86
C LYS A 121 -3.33 -8.75 16.74
N SER A 122 -4.56 -8.32 17.05
CA SER A 122 -5.55 -9.08 17.82
C SER A 122 -6.86 -9.22 17.06
N GLY A 123 -7.63 -10.28 17.35
CA GLY A 123 -8.90 -10.55 16.67
C GLY A 123 -9.89 -9.38 16.73
N PRO A 124 -10.17 -8.79 17.90
CA PRO A 124 -11.10 -7.66 18.02
C PRO A 124 -10.69 -6.42 17.21
N ILE A 125 -9.40 -6.07 17.23
CA ILE A 125 -8.89 -4.92 16.48
C ILE A 125 -8.91 -5.20 14.98
N THR A 126 -8.53 -6.41 14.57
CA THR A 126 -8.59 -6.83 13.17
C THR A 126 -10.04 -6.81 12.65
N LEU A 127 -10.99 -7.28 13.43
CA LEU A 127 -12.43 -7.23 13.10
C LEU A 127 -12.93 -5.78 12.96
N SER A 128 -12.52 -4.89 13.86
CA SER A 128 -12.87 -3.46 13.77
C SER A 128 -12.31 -2.81 12.51
N ALA A 129 -11.05 -3.05 12.22
CA ALA A 129 -10.38 -2.55 11.00
C ALA A 129 -11.02 -3.11 9.72
N MET A 130 -11.44 -4.37 9.74
CA MET A 130 -12.12 -5.01 8.62
C MET A 130 -13.50 -4.38 8.37
N LYS A 131 -14.29 -4.17 9.41
CA LYS A 131 -15.59 -3.46 9.31
C LYS A 131 -15.42 -2.05 8.75
N GLU A 132 -14.41 -1.30 9.22
CA GLU A 132 -14.09 0.00 8.67
C GLU A 132 -13.77 -0.07 7.18
N SER A 133 -12.96 -1.05 6.77
CA SER A 133 -12.59 -1.25 5.38
C SER A 133 -13.79 -1.58 4.50
N PHE A 134 -14.66 -2.50 4.96
CA PHE A 134 -15.86 -2.91 4.21
C PHE A 134 -16.91 -1.80 4.13
N ASN A 135 -17.01 -0.96 5.15
CA ASN A 135 -17.86 0.23 5.08
C ASN A 135 -17.40 1.23 3.99
N LYS A 136 -16.09 1.33 3.76
CA LYS A 136 -15.53 2.21 2.71
C LYS A 136 -15.59 1.59 1.31
N MET A 137 -15.31 0.30 1.20
CA MET A 137 -15.14 -0.39 -0.09
C MET A 137 -16.39 -1.12 -0.56
N GLY A 138 -17.35 -1.35 0.34
CA GLY A 138 -18.48 -2.27 0.20
C GLY A 138 -18.13 -3.68 0.66
N PHE A 139 -19.17 -4.49 0.87
CA PHE A 139 -19.01 -5.86 1.33
C PHE A 139 -18.71 -6.78 0.14
N PRO A 140 -17.71 -7.69 0.26
CA PRO A 140 -17.40 -8.67 -0.78
C PRO A 140 -18.30 -9.91 -0.67
N MET A 141 -18.36 -10.70 -1.74
CA MET A 141 -18.98 -12.04 -1.69
C MET A 141 -18.06 -13.07 -1.03
N SER A 142 -16.75 -12.92 -1.23
CA SER A 142 -15.75 -13.81 -0.65
C SER A 142 -14.50 -13.05 -0.18
N VAL A 143 -13.85 -13.61 0.83
CA VAL A 143 -12.59 -13.09 1.39
C VAL A 143 -11.57 -14.21 1.44
N TYR A 144 -10.38 -13.94 0.93
CA TYR A 144 -9.22 -14.82 1.01
C TYR A 144 -8.20 -14.24 1.99
N SER A 145 -7.79 -15.04 2.97
CA SER A 145 -6.73 -14.69 3.91
C SER A 145 -5.76 -15.86 4.09
N ASP A 146 -4.62 -15.60 4.69
CA ASP A 146 -3.79 -16.65 5.26
C ASP A 146 -4.42 -17.22 6.54
N ASN A 147 -3.80 -18.26 7.11
CA ASN A 147 -4.26 -18.91 8.35
C ASN A 147 -3.77 -18.18 9.60
N ASP A 148 -3.83 -16.85 9.62
CA ASP A 148 -3.42 -16.08 10.79
C ASP A 148 -4.48 -16.13 11.89
N ARG A 149 -4.02 -16.21 13.14
CA ARG A 149 -4.90 -16.22 14.33
C ARG A 149 -5.78 -14.97 14.44
N ALA A 150 -5.35 -13.85 13.90
CA ALA A 150 -6.11 -12.61 13.90
C ALA A 150 -7.39 -12.68 13.05
N PHE A 151 -7.48 -13.64 12.12
CA PHE A 151 -8.65 -13.89 11.28
C PHE A 151 -9.56 -15.02 11.79
N GLN A 152 -9.31 -15.51 13.00
CA GLN A 152 -10.11 -16.57 13.64
C GLN A 152 -11.20 -16.00 14.54
N ALA A 153 -12.00 -16.88 15.15
CA ALA A 153 -13.06 -16.54 16.11
C ALA A 153 -14.02 -15.45 15.61
N GLY A 154 -14.06 -14.28 16.23
CA GLY A 154 -15.03 -13.23 15.93
C GLY A 154 -15.04 -12.73 14.48
N VAL A 155 -13.94 -12.89 13.73
CA VAL A 155 -13.90 -12.60 12.29
C VAL A 155 -14.70 -13.63 11.51
N LYS A 156 -14.59 -14.91 11.88
CA LYS A 156 -15.36 -15.99 11.26
C LYS A 156 -16.87 -15.81 11.49
N GLU A 157 -17.26 -15.54 12.73
CA GLU A 157 -18.67 -15.26 13.08
C GLU A 157 -19.21 -14.05 12.30
N PHE A 158 -18.39 -13.02 12.13
CA PHE A 158 -18.76 -11.85 11.35
C PHE A 158 -19.00 -12.21 9.88
N PHE A 159 -18.12 -12.98 9.26
CA PHE A 159 -18.31 -13.42 7.88
C PHE A 159 -19.56 -14.28 7.70
N GLU A 160 -19.81 -15.20 8.62
CA GLU A 160 -21.03 -16.04 8.61
C GLU A 160 -22.30 -15.17 8.70
N LYS A 161 -22.29 -14.17 9.59
CA LYS A 161 -23.42 -13.25 9.77
C LYS A 161 -23.70 -12.40 8.53
N GLU A 162 -22.65 -11.92 7.88
CA GLU A 162 -22.75 -11.07 6.67
C GLU A 162 -22.87 -11.88 5.36
N GLY A 163 -22.92 -13.21 5.44
CA GLY A 163 -23.02 -14.08 4.28
C GLY A 163 -21.78 -14.07 3.37
N ILE A 164 -20.60 -13.79 3.94
CA ILE A 164 -19.34 -13.71 3.23
C ILE A 164 -18.65 -15.07 3.28
N THR A 165 -18.28 -15.62 2.13
CA THR A 165 -17.49 -16.85 2.06
C THR A 165 -16.04 -16.57 2.45
N HIS A 166 -15.55 -17.19 3.53
CA HIS A 166 -14.16 -17.07 3.94
C HIS A 166 -13.35 -18.27 3.46
N VAL A 167 -12.30 -18.00 2.68
CA VAL A 167 -11.36 -19.00 2.19
C VAL A 167 -10.00 -18.76 2.82
N VAL A 168 -9.58 -19.72 3.64
CA VAL A 168 -8.22 -19.71 4.21
C VAL A 168 -7.28 -20.41 3.26
N THR A 169 -6.27 -19.70 2.77
CA THR A 169 -5.28 -20.29 1.85
C THR A 169 -4.12 -20.90 2.62
N LEU A 170 -3.72 -22.10 2.22
CA LEU A 170 -2.46 -22.70 2.68
C LEU A 170 -1.26 -22.16 1.88
N THR A 171 -1.53 -21.58 0.74
CA THR A 171 -0.56 -20.91 -0.13
C THR A 171 -0.89 -19.42 -0.14
N HIS A 172 0.13 -18.61 -0.23
CA HIS A 172 0.07 -17.14 -0.11
C HIS A 172 -1.04 -16.45 -0.93
N ALA A 173 -1.65 -15.44 -0.36
CA ALA A 173 -2.57 -14.53 -1.04
C ALA A 173 -1.76 -13.55 -1.92
N ASN A 174 -1.31 -14.02 -3.07
CA ASN A 174 -0.27 -13.41 -3.91
C ASN A 174 -0.53 -11.93 -4.30
N VAL A 175 -1.81 -11.52 -4.40
CA VAL A 175 -2.14 -10.15 -4.85
C VAL A 175 -1.95 -9.15 -3.71
N VAL A 176 -2.49 -9.45 -2.53
CA VAL A 176 -2.35 -8.58 -1.36
C VAL A 176 -0.89 -8.53 -0.88
N GLU A 177 -0.16 -9.64 -0.90
CA GLU A 177 1.26 -9.65 -0.56
C GLU A 177 2.11 -8.79 -1.50
N ARG A 178 1.81 -8.84 -2.80
CA ARG A 178 2.47 -7.98 -3.79
C ARG A 178 2.16 -6.51 -3.52
N PHE A 179 0.92 -6.20 -3.18
CA PHE A 179 0.51 -4.85 -2.81
C PHE A 179 1.23 -4.38 -1.53
N ILE A 180 1.27 -5.21 -0.48
CA ILE A 180 2.00 -4.93 0.77
C ILE A 180 3.48 -4.62 0.49
N ARG A 181 4.13 -5.41 -0.36
CA ARG A 181 5.52 -5.17 -0.76
C ARG A 181 5.69 -3.80 -1.42
N THR A 182 4.77 -3.45 -2.33
CA THR A 182 4.77 -2.14 -3.00
C THR A 182 4.60 -1.01 -1.99
N MET A 183 3.62 -1.14 -1.08
CA MET A 183 3.36 -0.15 -0.03
C MET A 183 4.57 0.04 0.90
N LYS A 184 5.19 -1.05 1.36
CA LYS A 184 6.40 -0.97 2.20
C LYS A 184 7.52 -0.24 1.50
N ASN A 185 7.74 -0.50 0.22
CA ASN A 185 8.75 0.20 -0.56
C ASN A 185 8.44 1.70 -0.66
N MET A 186 7.19 2.06 -0.96
CA MET A 186 6.77 3.48 -1.05
C MET A 186 6.95 4.22 0.29
N ILE A 187 6.56 3.60 1.40
CA ILE A 187 6.74 4.17 2.75
C ILE A 187 8.22 4.34 3.06
N HIS A 188 9.04 3.33 2.79
CA HIS A 188 10.47 3.37 3.02
C HIS A 188 11.16 4.50 2.23
N ASP A 189 10.81 4.67 0.96
CA ASP A 189 11.36 5.74 0.13
C ASP A 189 10.95 7.11 0.66
N ARG A 190 9.71 7.24 1.11
CA ARG A 190 9.24 8.49 1.70
C ARG A 190 9.96 8.85 2.99
N VAL A 191 10.14 7.87 3.88
CA VAL A 191 10.89 8.06 5.12
C VAL A 191 12.34 8.49 4.83
N ARG A 192 12.98 7.90 3.82
CA ARG A 192 14.33 8.30 3.39
C ARG A 192 14.36 9.71 2.83
N PHE A 193 13.39 10.06 1.99
CA PHE A 193 13.31 11.40 1.42
C PHE A 193 13.19 12.49 2.49
N ASN A 194 12.31 12.30 3.47
CA ASN A 194 12.11 13.28 4.55
C ASN A 194 13.30 13.38 5.52
N ARG A 195 14.23 12.41 5.52
CA ARG A 195 15.45 12.45 6.35
C ARG A 195 16.64 13.11 5.64
N GLY A 196 16.59 13.25 4.34
CA GLY A 196 17.65 13.88 3.53
C GLY A 196 17.43 15.37 3.26
N SER A 197 16.31 15.91 3.76
CA SER A 197 15.94 17.33 3.70
C SER A 197 16.19 18.00 5.03
#